data_45cfee869587d6b0947bb58290371adb
#
_entry.id   45cfee869587d6b0947bb58290371adb
#
_cell.length_a   1.000
_cell.length_b   1.000
_cell.length_c   1.000
_cell.angle_alpha   90.00
_cell.angle_beta   90.00
_cell.angle_gamma   90.00
#
_symmetry.space_group_name_H-M   'P 1'
#
loop_
_entity.id
_entity.type
_entity.pdbx_description
1 polymer ?
#
loop_
_entity_poly.entity_id
_entity_poly.type
_entity_poly.pdbx_seq_one_letter_code
_entity_poly.pdbx_strand_id
1 'polypeptide(L)'
;MIDVINLKKDFGEIQVLKGIDITFNKGDIVAVLGPSGSGKSTFLRCLNCMEDPTSGSIIFNGVDIADMRVDINVHRRHMGMVFQHFNLFQNKTVLQNVMMAPAYLKCKDLKKAKRENRKTQFGNLFRGAQKKELIPIEKTKEQIIKETRERAMELLKRIGLDDKADAYPSTLSGGQKQRVAIIRSLAMDPDVILFDEPTSALDPEMVGEVLDLMKELARDGMTMVVVTHEMGFAREVASRVIFMDEGMIKEEAPPEEFFEHPKDPRLQEFLSKIL
;
A
#
# COMPACT_ATOMS: atom_id res chain seq x y z
N MET A 1 -9.62 1.79 -10.87
CA MET A 1 -8.91 2.36 -9.72
C MET A 1 -7.43 2.59 -10.05
N ILE A 2 -6.66 1.58 -10.47
CA ILE A 2 -5.30 1.76 -11.01
C ILE A 2 -5.26 1.17 -12.40
N ASP A 3 -4.91 1.98 -13.41
CA ASP A 3 -4.68 1.53 -14.77
C ASP A 3 -3.22 1.75 -15.11
N VAL A 4 -2.53 0.67 -15.45
CA VAL A 4 -1.12 0.66 -15.85
C VAL A 4 -1.06 0.47 -17.35
N ILE A 5 -0.38 1.39 -18.03
CA ILE A 5 -0.35 1.40 -19.51
C ILE A 5 1.11 1.43 -19.97
N ASN A 6 1.51 0.36 -20.66
CA ASN A 6 2.83 0.17 -21.26
C ASN A 6 3.98 0.53 -20.28
N LEU A 7 3.88 0.08 -19.05
CA LEU A 7 4.82 0.41 -17.99
C LEU A 7 6.17 -0.23 -18.25
N LYS A 8 7.22 0.60 -18.33
CA LYS A 8 8.61 0.16 -18.48
C LYS A 8 9.49 0.73 -17.38
N LYS A 9 10.47 -0.06 -16.95
CA LYS A 9 11.47 0.38 -15.99
C LYS A 9 12.82 -0.17 -16.36
N ASP A 10 13.76 0.74 -16.53
CA ASP A 10 15.16 0.44 -16.82
C ASP A 10 16.06 0.92 -15.67
N PHE A 11 17.10 0.17 -15.36
CA PHE A 11 18.20 0.56 -14.48
C PHE A 11 19.49 0.54 -15.30
N GLY A 12 19.87 1.71 -15.83
CA GLY A 12 20.95 1.81 -16.80
C GLY A 12 20.60 1.02 -18.08
N GLU A 13 21.41 0.04 -18.42
CA GLU A 13 21.19 -0.83 -19.59
C GLU A 13 20.25 -2.02 -19.34
N ILE A 14 19.88 -2.26 -18.08
CA ILE A 14 19.07 -3.41 -17.72
C ILE A 14 17.59 -3.02 -17.74
N GLN A 15 16.83 -3.60 -18.69
CA GLN A 15 15.39 -3.45 -18.76
C GLN A 15 14.71 -4.45 -17.85
N VAL A 16 14.16 -3.96 -16.72
CA VAL A 16 13.52 -4.78 -15.68
C VAL A 16 12.03 -4.97 -15.95
N LEU A 17 11.33 -3.93 -16.41
CA LEU A 17 9.93 -4.02 -16.85
C LEU A 17 9.85 -3.65 -18.32
N LYS A 18 9.14 -4.48 -19.12
CA LYS A 18 9.20 -4.45 -20.57
C LYS A 18 7.88 -4.07 -21.25
N GLY A 19 7.06 -3.26 -20.59
CA GLY A 19 5.75 -2.85 -21.11
C GLY A 19 4.63 -3.69 -20.50
N ILE A 20 4.23 -3.32 -19.30
CA ILE A 20 3.15 -3.98 -18.56
C ILE A 20 1.88 -3.16 -18.73
N ASP A 21 0.82 -3.85 -19.14
CA ASP A 21 -0.54 -3.33 -19.23
C ASP A 21 -1.44 -4.14 -18.29
N ILE A 22 -2.06 -3.47 -17.31
CA ILE A 22 -2.97 -4.12 -16.36
C ILE A 22 -3.86 -3.09 -15.65
N THR A 23 -5.09 -3.52 -15.31
CA THR A 23 -6.04 -2.74 -14.53
C THR A 23 -6.34 -3.42 -13.19
N PHE A 24 -6.34 -2.65 -12.11
CA PHE A 24 -6.79 -3.07 -10.78
C PHE A 24 -8.07 -2.32 -10.42
N ASN A 25 -9.13 -3.05 -10.12
CA ASN A 25 -10.40 -2.49 -9.70
C ASN A 25 -10.51 -2.43 -8.17
N LYS A 26 -11.47 -1.64 -7.69
CA LYS A 26 -11.76 -1.59 -6.26
C LYS A 26 -12.29 -2.94 -5.78
N GLY A 27 -11.71 -3.45 -4.69
CA GLY A 27 -12.03 -4.75 -4.12
C GLY A 27 -11.24 -5.92 -4.74
N ASP A 28 -10.43 -5.68 -5.78
CA ASP A 28 -9.56 -6.73 -6.33
C ASP A 28 -8.50 -7.15 -5.30
N ILE A 29 -8.27 -8.44 -5.22
CA ILE A 29 -7.15 -9.03 -4.50
C ILE A 29 -6.30 -9.74 -5.55
N VAL A 30 -5.19 -9.10 -5.93
CA VAL A 30 -4.34 -9.60 -7.01
C VAL A 30 -3.04 -10.15 -6.42
N ALA A 31 -2.81 -11.45 -6.57
CA ALA A 31 -1.54 -12.07 -6.23
C ALA A 31 -0.59 -12.02 -7.42
N VAL A 32 0.65 -11.58 -7.20
CA VAL A 32 1.71 -11.49 -8.20
C VAL A 32 2.77 -12.54 -7.89
N LEU A 33 2.84 -13.56 -8.71
CA LEU A 33 3.74 -14.72 -8.59
C LEU A 33 4.81 -14.69 -9.69
N GLY A 34 5.90 -15.42 -9.48
CA GLY A 34 6.96 -15.58 -10.47
C GLY A 34 8.34 -15.80 -9.84
N PRO A 35 9.35 -16.17 -10.64
CA PRO A 35 10.70 -16.43 -10.13
C PRO A 35 11.37 -15.18 -9.55
N SER A 36 12.41 -15.39 -8.72
CA SER A 36 13.24 -14.28 -8.23
C SER A 36 13.88 -13.54 -9.41
N GLY A 37 13.92 -12.20 -9.32
CA GLY A 37 14.46 -11.37 -10.40
C GLY A 37 13.51 -11.10 -11.58
N SER A 38 12.28 -11.63 -11.60
CA SER A 38 11.30 -11.37 -12.68
C SER A 38 10.73 -9.94 -12.73
N GLY A 39 11.07 -9.08 -11.75
CA GLY A 39 10.62 -7.67 -11.71
C GLY A 39 9.42 -7.39 -10.81
N LYS A 40 8.88 -8.36 -10.04
CA LYS A 40 7.68 -8.21 -9.19
C LYS A 40 7.75 -7.05 -8.20
N SER A 41 8.81 -6.98 -7.38
CA SER A 41 8.98 -5.90 -6.41
C SER A 41 9.19 -4.54 -7.10
N THR A 42 9.89 -4.52 -8.24
CA THR A 42 10.04 -3.30 -9.05
C THR A 42 8.69 -2.85 -9.59
N PHE A 43 7.89 -3.76 -10.14
CA PHE A 43 6.54 -3.48 -10.60
C PHE A 43 5.69 -2.89 -9.47
N LEU A 44 5.66 -3.56 -8.31
CA LEU A 44 4.89 -3.10 -7.15
C LEU A 44 5.31 -1.70 -6.69
N ARG A 45 6.63 -1.42 -6.66
CA ARG A 45 7.17 -0.10 -6.29
C ARG A 45 6.90 0.98 -7.34
N CYS A 46 6.78 0.61 -8.61
CA CYS A 46 6.33 1.55 -9.64
C CYS A 46 4.87 1.95 -9.43
N LEU A 47 3.98 1.06 -8.97
CA LEU A 47 2.55 1.37 -8.77
C LEU A 47 2.32 2.57 -7.85
N ASN A 48 3.21 2.86 -6.90
CA ASN A 48 3.15 4.04 -6.04
C ASN A 48 4.29 5.04 -6.30
N CYS A 49 4.99 4.89 -7.44
CA CYS A 49 6.13 5.72 -7.84
C CYS A 49 7.24 5.81 -6.77
N MET A 50 7.43 4.76 -5.94
CA MET A 50 8.68 4.64 -5.15
C MET A 50 9.88 4.39 -6.05
N GLU A 51 9.64 3.68 -7.16
CA GLU A 51 10.50 3.59 -8.32
C GLU A 51 9.82 4.31 -9.46
N ASP A 52 10.39 5.41 -9.93
CA ASP A 52 9.82 6.15 -11.06
C ASP A 52 9.91 5.31 -12.32
N PRO A 53 8.82 5.15 -13.09
CA PRO A 53 8.86 4.44 -14.37
C PRO A 53 9.82 5.14 -15.35
N THR A 54 10.45 4.36 -16.24
CA THR A 54 11.23 4.94 -17.35
C THR A 54 10.29 5.46 -18.44
N SER A 55 9.16 4.77 -18.66
CA SER A 55 8.08 5.19 -19.55
C SER A 55 6.78 4.43 -19.24
N GLY A 56 5.69 4.87 -19.87
CA GLY A 56 4.36 4.39 -19.60
C GLY A 56 3.62 5.27 -18.61
N SER A 57 2.38 4.93 -18.30
CA SER A 57 1.49 5.69 -17.40
C SER A 57 0.94 4.81 -16.28
N ILE A 58 0.72 5.43 -15.12
CA ILE A 58 0.06 4.81 -13.98
C ILE A 58 -1.08 5.74 -13.56
N ILE A 59 -2.29 5.39 -13.97
CA ILE A 59 -3.45 6.22 -13.70
C ILE A 59 -4.12 5.72 -12.42
N PHE A 60 -4.00 6.51 -11.34
CA PHE A 60 -4.63 6.23 -10.07
C PHE A 60 -5.80 7.19 -9.84
N ASN A 61 -7.02 6.63 -9.72
CA ASN A 61 -8.26 7.42 -9.57
C ASN A 61 -8.40 8.54 -10.61
N GLY A 62 -8.03 8.25 -11.87
CA GLY A 62 -8.14 9.19 -13.00
C GLY A 62 -6.99 10.18 -13.15
N VAL A 63 -5.92 10.07 -12.34
CA VAL A 63 -4.73 10.93 -12.42
C VAL A 63 -3.52 10.08 -12.76
N ASP A 64 -2.77 10.47 -13.80
CA ASP A 64 -1.48 9.83 -14.11
C ASP A 64 -0.43 10.26 -13.08
N ILE A 65 -0.16 9.35 -12.13
CA ILE A 65 0.79 9.61 -11.03
C ILE A 65 2.26 9.44 -11.45
N ALA A 66 2.51 8.93 -12.64
CA ALA A 66 3.85 8.87 -13.23
C ALA A 66 4.26 10.22 -13.86
N ASP A 67 3.32 11.13 -14.08
CA ASP A 67 3.64 12.49 -14.54
C ASP A 67 4.34 13.28 -13.43
N MET A 68 5.58 13.68 -13.68
CA MET A 68 6.43 14.45 -12.75
C MET A 68 5.82 15.79 -12.31
N ARG A 69 4.78 16.29 -13.00
CA ARG A 69 4.06 17.53 -12.63
C ARG A 69 3.05 17.27 -11.49
N VAL A 70 2.72 16.03 -11.21
CA VAL A 70 1.79 15.62 -10.16
C VAL A 70 2.51 15.52 -8.81
N ASP A 71 1.93 16.10 -7.75
CA ASP A 71 2.43 15.86 -6.39
C ASP A 71 2.03 14.46 -5.93
N ILE A 72 2.92 13.51 -6.16
CA ILE A 72 2.72 12.09 -5.79
C ILE A 72 2.39 11.90 -4.31
N ASN A 73 2.83 12.79 -3.41
CA ASN A 73 2.56 12.65 -1.99
C ASN A 73 1.06 12.78 -1.65
N VAL A 74 0.29 13.46 -2.49
CA VAL A 74 -1.17 13.52 -2.35
C VAL A 74 -1.78 12.13 -2.60
N HIS A 75 -1.31 11.43 -3.61
CA HIS A 75 -1.81 10.11 -4.03
C HIS A 75 -1.31 8.98 -3.12
N ARG A 76 -0.05 9.03 -2.67
CA ARG A 76 0.52 8.06 -1.71
C ARG A 76 -0.23 8.01 -0.36
N ARG A 77 -1.00 9.04 -0.01
CA ARG A 77 -1.86 8.99 1.19
C ARG A 77 -2.93 7.91 1.08
N HIS A 78 -3.35 7.58 -0.14
CA HIS A 78 -4.38 6.62 -0.48
C HIS A 78 -3.83 5.25 -0.88
N MET A 79 -2.52 5.07 -0.83
CA MET A 79 -1.82 3.83 -1.18
C MET A 79 -0.97 3.36 0.00
N GLY A 80 -1.41 2.30 0.66
CA GLY A 80 -0.60 1.64 1.69
C GLY A 80 0.54 0.84 1.04
N MET A 81 1.70 0.78 1.70
CA MET A 81 2.80 -0.10 1.29
C MET A 81 3.32 -0.87 2.49
N VAL A 82 3.39 -2.18 2.35
CA VAL A 82 3.94 -3.12 3.33
C VAL A 82 5.11 -3.83 2.69
N PHE A 83 6.28 -3.74 3.31
CA PHE A 83 7.54 -4.26 2.78
C PHE A 83 7.89 -5.61 3.39
N GLN A 84 8.79 -6.33 2.74
CA GLN A 84 9.44 -7.53 3.24
C GLN A 84 10.08 -7.31 4.62
N HIS A 85 10.83 -6.22 4.77
CA HIS A 85 11.31 -5.77 6.06
C HIS A 85 10.30 -4.78 6.65
N PHE A 86 9.99 -4.92 7.90
CA PHE A 86 8.90 -4.23 8.63
C PHE A 86 8.97 -2.70 8.55
N ASN A 87 10.16 -2.12 8.38
CA ASN A 87 10.43 -0.69 8.26
C ASN A 87 9.78 0.16 9.36
N LEU A 88 9.73 -0.38 10.59
CA LEU A 88 9.25 0.35 11.75
C LEU A 88 10.32 1.32 12.27
N PHE A 89 9.89 2.48 12.71
CA PHE A 89 10.77 3.46 13.37
C PHE A 89 11.20 2.93 14.72
N GLN A 90 12.46 2.52 14.85
CA GLN A 90 13.00 1.87 16.04
C GLN A 90 13.00 2.78 17.30
N ASN A 91 13.05 4.09 17.10
CA ASN A 91 13.02 5.11 18.15
C ASN A 91 11.60 5.61 18.50
N LYS A 92 10.57 4.91 18.02
CA LYS A 92 9.16 5.20 18.29
C LYS A 92 8.50 3.97 18.88
N THR A 93 7.54 4.18 19.78
CA THR A 93 6.72 3.08 20.29
C THR A 93 5.82 2.50 19.18
N VAL A 94 5.23 1.36 19.44
CA VAL A 94 4.27 0.71 18.53
C VAL A 94 3.12 1.68 18.18
N LEU A 95 2.50 2.27 19.19
CA LEU A 95 1.44 3.26 18.99
C LEU A 95 1.92 4.47 18.20
N GLN A 96 3.10 4.99 18.47
CA GLN A 96 3.66 6.12 17.74
C GLN A 96 3.94 5.77 16.27
N ASN A 97 4.36 4.54 15.96
CA ASN A 97 4.53 4.07 14.59
C ASN A 97 3.22 4.12 13.81
N VAL A 98 2.12 3.69 14.42
CA VAL A 98 0.79 3.68 13.77
C VAL A 98 0.23 5.09 13.63
N MET A 99 0.37 5.93 14.66
CA MET A 99 -0.20 7.29 14.70
C MET A 99 0.52 8.31 13.82
N MET A 100 1.83 8.14 13.58
CA MET A 100 2.70 9.22 13.11
C MET A 100 2.25 9.84 11.79
N ALA A 101 1.98 9.02 10.77
CA ALA A 101 1.59 9.53 9.46
C ALA A 101 0.21 10.20 9.48
N PRO A 102 -0.88 9.56 9.98
CA PRO A 102 -2.20 10.18 9.99
C PRO A 102 -2.24 11.43 10.87
N ALA A 103 -1.59 11.43 12.05
CA ALA A 103 -1.53 12.62 12.90
C ALA A 103 -0.78 13.77 12.24
N TYR A 104 0.37 13.49 11.63
CA TYR A 104 1.17 14.50 10.93
C TYR A 104 0.40 15.14 9.78
N LEU A 105 -0.23 14.34 8.93
CA LEU A 105 -0.93 14.82 7.74
C LEU A 105 -2.18 15.63 8.11
N LYS A 106 -3.03 15.12 9.00
CA LYS A 106 -4.21 15.86 9.50
C LYS A 106 -3.81 17.19 10.17
N CYS A 107 -2.73 17.21 10.96
CA CYS A 107 -2.22 18.45 11.55
C CYS A 107 -1.61 19.40 10.51
N LYS A 108 -0.97 18.90 9.46
CA LYS A 108 -0.44 19.70 8.34
C LYS A 108 -1.59 20.35 7.57
N ASP A 109 -2.64 19.59 7.27
CA ASP A 109 -3.82 20.09 6.57
C ASP A 109 -4.57 21.16 7.40
N LEU A 110 -4.68 20.97 8.72
CA LEU A 110 -5.21 22.00 9.64
C LEU A 110 -4.38 23.29 9.60
N LYS A 111 -3.04 23.17 9.63
CA LYS A 111 -2.15 24.34 9.54
C LYS A 111 -2.32 25.07 8.21
N LYS A 112 -2.45 24.33 7.10
CA LYS A 112 -2.67 24.89 5.76
C LYS A 112 -4.00 25.64 5.72
N ALA A 113 -5.11 25.04 6.18
CA ALA A 113 -6.42 25.67 6.25
C ALA A 113 -6.39 26.96 7.08
N LYS A 114 -5.77 26.95 8.28
CA LYS A 114 -5.60 28.16 9.12
C LYS A 114 -4.84 29.27 8.39
N ARG A 115 -3.76 28.93 7.66
CA ARG A 115 -2.97 29.90 6.91
C ARG A 115 -3.78 30.51 5.74
N GLU A 116 -4.50 29.69 5.03
CA GLU A 116 -5.36 30.14 3.91
C GLU A 116 -6.51 31.03 4.42
N ASN A 117 -7.15 30.64 5.54
CA ASN A 117 -8.19 31.47 6.16
C ASN A 117 -7.68 32.85 6.58
N ARG A 118 -6.47 32.95 7.17
CA ARG A 118 -5.87 34.25 7.49
C ARG A 118 -5.67 35.11 6.24
N LYS A 119 -5.18 34.52 5.13
CA LYS A 119 -5.03 35.24 3.85
C LYS A 119 -6.37 35.70 3.30
N THR A 120 -7.37 34.81 3.35
CA THR A 120 -8.73 35.11 2.88
C THR A 120 -9.39 36.20 3.73
N GLN A 121 -9.27 36.14 5.05
CA GLN A 121 -9.76 37.19 5.95
C GLN A 121 -9.14 38.55 5.64
N PHE A 122 -7.80 38.60 5.49
CA PHE A 122 -7.10 39.83 5.11
C PHE A 122 -7.56 40.36 3.74
N GLY A 123 -7.69 39.48 2.74
CA GLY A 123 -8.17 39.85 1.41
C GLY A 123 -9.64 40.30 1.42
N ASN A 124 -10.47 39.76 2.31
CA ASN A 124 -11.88 40.15 2.44
C ASN A 124 -12.08 41.55 3.04
N LEU A 125 -11.07 42.11 3.74
CA LEU A 125 -11.13 43.49 4.21
C LEU A 125 -11.25 44.52 3.06
N PHE A 126 -10.77 44.13 1.86
CA PHE A 126 -10.75 45.02 0.68
C PHE A 126 -11.76 44.64 -0.41
N ARG A 127 -12.62 43.60 -0.19
CA ARG A 127 -13.50 43.03 -1.24
C ARG A 127 -14.98 43.43 -1.19
N GLY A 128 -15.41 44.24 -0.24
CA GLY A 128 -16.82 44.66 -0.15
C GLY A 128 -17.79 43.47 -0.15
N ALA A 129 -18.71 43.42 -1.10
CA ALA A 129 -19.74 42.37 -1.22
C ALA A 129 -19.23 41.04 -1.79
N GLN A 130 -18.04 40.98 -2.40
CA GLN A 130 -17.46 39.76 -3.02
C GLN A 130 -16.50 39.02 -2.09
N LYS A 131 -16.89 38.83 -0.84
CA LYS A 131 -16.06 38.08 0.13
C LYS A 131 -15.96 36.61 -0.25
N LYS A 132 -14.75 36.06 -0.15
CA LYS A 132 -14.52 34.62 -0.27
C LYS A 132 -14.85 33.89 1.04
N GLU A 133 -15.43 32.72 0.91
CA GLU A 133 -15.72 31.86 2.06
C GLU A 133 -14.41 31.34 2.70
N LEU A 134 -14.48 31.09 4.00
CA LEU A 134 -13.39 30.50 4.75
C LEU A 134 -13.49 28.96 4.69
N ILE A 135 -12.35 28.30 4.69
CA ILE A 135 -12.30 26.84 4.82
C ILE A 135 -12.80 26.46 6.22
N PRO A 136 -13.81 25.59 6.34
CA PRO A 136 -14.31 25.17 7.64
C PRO A 136 -13.21 24.45 8.43
N ILE A 137 -13.03 24.80 9.70
CA ILE A 137 -12.11 24.17 10.63
C ILE A 137 -12.94 23.54 11.75
N GLU A 138 -13.22 22.27 11.60
CA GLU A 138 -14.09 21.53 12.52
C GLU A 138 -13.37 21.03 13.77
N LYS A 139 -12.03 20.80 13.68
CA LYS A 139 -11.26 20.14 14.73
C LYS A 139 -10.05 20.93 15.15
N THR A 140 -9.75 20.89 16.45
CA THR A 140 -8.48 21.39 17.00
C THR A 140 -7.35 20.36 16.81
N LYS A 141 -6.11 20.79 17.04
CA LYS A 141 -4.96 19.89 16.98
C LYS A 141 -5.07 18.78 18.03
N GLU A 142 -5.52 19.12 19.21
CA GLU A 142 -5.70 18.19 20.34
C GLU A 142 -6.75 17.12 20.01
N GLN A 143 -7.87 17.52 19.42
CA GLN A 143 -8.92 16.60 18.95
C GLN A 143 -8.39 15.66 17.85
N ILE A 144 -7.63 16.17 16.88
CA ILE A 144 -7.01 15.35 15.83
C ILE A 144 -6.08 14.29 16.41
N ILE A 145 -5.24 14.69 17.37
CA ILE A 145 -4.30 13.75 18.01
C ILE A 145 -5.08 12.70 18.83
N LYS A 146 -6.10 13.11 19.57
CA LYS A 146 -6.94 12.21 20.36
C LYS A 146 -7.61 11.16 19.48
N GLU A 147 -8.32 11.58 18.44
CA GLU A 147 -9.02 10.67 17.49
C GLU A 147 -8.02 9.73 16.79
N THR A 148 -6.86 10.25 16.40
CA THR A 148 -5.83 9.42 15.77
C THR A 148 -5.29 8.37 16.73
N ARG A 149 -5.15 8.71 18.01
CA ARG A 149 -4.76 7.76 19.07
C ARG A 149 -5.82 6.68 19.27
N GLU A 150 -7.07 7.07 19.39
CA GLU A 150 -8.20 6.15 19.54
C GLU A 150 -8.25 5.16 18.38
N ARG A 151 -8.17 5.66 17.14
CA ARG A 151 -8.14 4.81 15.94
C ARG A 151 -6.93 3.88 15.92
N ALA A 152 -5.75 4.35 16.29
CA ALA A 152 -4.55 3.51 16.37
C ALA A 152 -4.68 2.41 17.43
N MET A 153 -5.29 2.71 18.57
CA MET A 153 -5.55 1.71 19.63
C MET A 153 -6.57 0.65 19.18
N GLU A 154 -7.62 1.05 18.44
CA GLU A 154 -8.57 0.09 17.85
C GLU A 154 -7.86 -0.88 16.88
N LEU A 155 -6.98 -0.35 16.02
CA LEU A 155 -6.20 -1.17 15.10
C LEU A 155 -5.23 -2.10 15.84
N LEU A 156 -4.58 -1.63 16.90
CA LEU A 156 -3.72 -2.45 17.75
C LEU A 156 -4.51 -3.56 18.44
N LYS A 157 -5.70 -3.25 18.94
CA LYS A 157 -6.60 -4.24 19.55
C LYS A 157 -7.04 -5.31 18.53
N ARG A 158 -7.33 -4.90 17.29
CA ARG A 158 -7.69 -5.81 16.20
C ARG A 158 -6.63 -6.90 15.96
N ILE A 159 -5.33 -6.56 16.14
CA ILE A 159 -4.23 -7.50 15.98
C ILE A 159 -3.71 -8.09 17.31
N GLY A 160 -4.42 -7.86 18.43
CA GLY A 160 -4.05 -8.36 19.75
C GLY A 160 -2.72 -7.81 20.30
N LEU A 161 -2.40 -6.55 20.01
CA LEU A 161 -1.16 -5.87 20.44
C LEU A 161 -1.42 -4.53 21.15
N ASP A 162 -2.61 -4.33 21.69
CA ASP A 162 -2.96 -3.13 22.44
C ASP A 162 -2.19 -3.03 23.78
N ASP A 163 -1.85 -4.15 24.40
CA ASP A 163 -0.95 -4.25 25.56
C ASP A 163 0.50 -3.84 25.24
N LYS A 164 0.90 -3.87 23.97
CA LYS A 164 2.22 -3.49 23.46
C LYS A 164 2.28 -2.06 22.90
N ALA A 165 1.24 -1.25 23.09
CA ALA A 165 1.15 0.11 22.53
C ALA A 165 2.38 0.99 22.87
N ASP A 166 2.88 0.89 24.09
CA ASP A 166 4.03 1.66 24.56
C ASP A 166 5.38 0.91 24.41
N ALA A 167 5.37 -0.31 23.90
CA ALA A 167 6.58 -1.09 23.61
C ALA A 167 7.33 -0.53 22.39
N TYR A 168 8.61 -0.82 22.28
CA TYR A 168 9.43 -0.48 21.12
C TYR A 168 9.54 -1.66 20.16
N PRO A 169 9.71 -1.44 18.85
CA PRO A 169 9.82 -2.52 17.86
C PRO A 169 10.89 -3.56 18.18
N SER A 170 11.97 -3.20 18.83
CA SER A 170 13.05 -4.12 19.24
C SER A 170 12.58 -5.25 20.16
N THR A 171 11.48 -5.07 20.88
CA THR A 171 10.94 -6.05 21.83
C THR A 171 9.87 -6.95 21.23
N LEU A 172 9.50 -6.74 19.95
CA LEU A 172 8.48 -7.49 19.24
C LEU A 172 9.08 -8.65 18.44
N SER A 173 8.30 -9.74 18.29
CA SER A 173 8.62 -10.81 17.33
C SER A 173 8.52 -10.32 15.89
N GLY A 174 9.03 -11.09 14.92
CA GLY A 174 8.93 -10.79 13.49
C GLY A 174 7.47 -10.63 13.03
N GLY A 175 6.62 -11.60 13.36
CA GLY A 175 5.18 -11.56 13.04
C GLY A 175 4.46 -10.37 13.67
N GLN A 176 4.77 -10.04 14.93
CA GLN A 176 4.22 -8.85 15.57
C GLN A 176 4.63 -7.56 14.86
N LYS A 177 5.93 -7.42 14.49
CA LYS A 177 6.42 -6.28 13.71
C LYS A 177 5.70 -6.14 12.39
N GLN A 178 5.48 -7.25 11.69
CA GLN A 178 4.80 -7.24 10.39
C GLN A 178 3.32 -6.85 10.54
N ARG A 179 2.62 -7.40 11.52
CA ARG A 179 1.24 -6.99 11.81
C ARG A 179 1.15 -5.50 12.14
N VAL A 180 2.08 -4.95 12.92
CA VAL A 180 2.17 -3.49 13.17
C VAL A 180 2.44 -2.71 11.88
N ALA A 181 3.29 -3.20 10.97
CA ALA A 181 3.53 -2.56 9.67
C ALA A 181 2.28 -2.53 8.80
N ILE A 182 1.47 -3.60 8.81
CA ILE A 182 0.20 -3.68 8.10
C ILE A 182 -0.80 -2.65 8.65
N ILE A 183 -1.04 -2.63 9.97
CA ILE A 183 -2.00 -1.68 10.56
C ILE A 183 -1.51 -0.23 10.49
N ARG A 184 -0.20 0.03 10.45
CA ARG A 184 0.35 1.35 10.17
C ARG A 184 -0.07 1.85 8.78
N SER A 185 -0.06 0.98 7.78
CA SER A 185 -0.56 1.32 6.44
C SER A 185 -2.08 1.52 6.46
N LEU A 186 -2.81 0.65 7.17
CA LEU A 186 -4.26 0.72 7.31
C LEU A 186 -4.74 1.98 8.07
N ALA A 187 -3.92 2.52 8.99
CA ALA A 187 -4.24 3.73 9.76
C ALA A 187 -4.39 5.00 8.90
N MET A 188 -3.95 4.94 7.65
CA MET A 188 -4.13 6.01 6.66
C MET A 188 -5.47 5.94 5.92
N ASP A 189 -6.29 4.91 6.17
CA ASP A 189 -7.52 4.60 5.43
C ASP A 189 -7.27 4.57 3.90
N PRO A 190 -6.32 3.71 3.43
CA PRO A 190 -5.93 3.69 2.03
C PRO A 190 -7.00 3.05 1.13
N ASP A 191 -7.04 3.45 -0.15
CA ASP A 191 -7.88 2.81 -1.18
C ASP A 191 -7.32 1.45 -1.62
N VAL A 192 -5.99 1.26 -1.52
CA VAL A 192 -5.27 0.03 -1.86
C VAL A 192 -4.07 -0.19 -0.94
N ILE A 193 -3.75 -1.45 -0.65
CA ILE A 193 -2.51 -1.82 0.03
C ILE A 193 -1.67 -2.69 -0.89
N LEU A 194 -0.41 -2.29 -1.08
CA LEU A 194 0.60 -3.00 -1.84
C LEU A 194 1.49 -3.80 -0.87
N PHE A 195 1.60 -5.10 -1.07
CA PHE A 195 2.40 -5.99 -0.22
C PHE A 195 3.59 -6.54 -1.01
N ASP A 196 4.81 -6.21 -0.59
CA ASP A 196 6.07 -6.70 -1.17
C ASP A 196 6.63 -7.83 -0.30
N GLU A 197 6.27 -9.06 -0.61
CA GLU A 197 6.69 -10.29 0.09
C GLU A 197 6.53 -10.20 1.62
N PRO A 198 5.32 -9.99 2.15
CA PRO A 198 5.09 -9.64 3.55
C PRO A 198 5.48 -10.73 4.56
N THR A 199 5.72 -11.96 4.12
CA THR A 199 6.04 -13.12 4.97
C THR A 199 7.48 -13.60 4.83
N SER A 200 8.22 -13.17 3.80
CA SER A 200 9.53 -13.73 3.44
C SER A 200 10.65 -13.51 4.49
N ALA A 201 10.49 -12.50 5.37
CA ALA A 201 11.43 -12.23 6.47
C ALA A 201 10.98 -12.82 7.82
N LEU A 202 10.00 -13.75 7.82
CA LEU A 202 9.42 -14.33 9.02
C LEU A 202 9.82 -15.78 9.18
N ASP A 203 9.90 -16.20 10.44
CA ASP A 203 9.97 -17.62 10.77
C ASP A 203 8.65 -18.31 10.39
N PRO A 204 8.66 -19.57 9.93
CA PRO A 204 7.47 -20.30 9.48
C PRO A 204 6.30 -20.29 10.48
N GLU A 205 6.62 -20.34 11.79
CA GLU A 205 5.62 -20.32 12.87
C GLU A 205 4.82 -18.99 12.92
N MET A 206 5.37 -17.90 12.39
CA MET A 206 4.78 -16.56 12.44
C MET A 206 4.04 -16.18 11.14
N VAL A 207 4.22 -16.94 10.07
CA VAL A 207 3.62 -16.67 8.75
C VAL A 207 2.09 -16.71 8.84
N GLY A 208 1.54 -17.71 9.53
CA GLY A 208 0.09 -17.89 9.67
C GLY A 208 -0.65 -16.66 10.19
N GLU A 209 -0.13 -16.05 11.29
CA GLU A 209 -0.77 -14.87 11.90
C GLU A 209 -0.82 -13.65 10.95
N VAL A 210 0.18 -13.49 10.08
CA VAL A 210 0.23 -12.40 9.10
C VAL A 210 -0.74 -12.69 7.96
N LEU A 211 -0.77 -13.93 7.45
CA LEU A 211 -1.70 -14.33 6.40
C LEU A 211 -3.16 -14.24 6.87
N ASP A 212 -3.45 -14.61 8.12
CA ASP A 212 -4.80 -14.51 8.69
C ASP A 212 -5.28 -13.06 8.76
N LEU A 213 -4.40 -12.12 9.16
CA LEU A 213 -4.72 -10.70 9.11
C LEU A 213 -4.98 -10.22 7.67
N MET A 214 -4.19 -10.68 6.69
CA MET A 214 -4.42 -10.33 5.28
C MET A 214 -5.74 -10.92 4.76
N LYS A 215 -6.12 -12.14 5.17
CA LYS A 215 -7.42 -12.75 4.86
C LYS A 215 -8.58 -11.95 5.45
N GLU A 216 -8.43 -11.43 6.67
CA GLU A 216 -9.40 -10.53 7.28
C GLU A 216 -9.59 -9.26 6.45
N LEU A 217 -8.48 -8.59 6.05
CA LEU A 217 -8.55 -7.40 5.21
C LEU A 217 -9.22 -7.67 3.86
N ALA A 218 -8.98 -8.86 3.28
CA ALA A 218 -9.66 -9.31 2.07
C ALA A 218 -11.19 -9.40 2.26
N ARG A 219 -11.64 -10.01 3.36
CA ARG A 219 -13.08 -10.12 3.70
C ARG A 219 -13.72 -8.75 3.95
N ASP A 220 -12.96 -7.79 4.47
CA ASP A 220 -13.40 -6.40 4.65
C ASP A 220 -13.49 -5.62 3.32
N GLY A 221 -13.15 -6.25 2.19
CA GLY A 221 -13.21 -5.65 0.85
C GLY A 221 -12.03 -4.71 0.53
N MET A 222 -10.91 -4.84 1.26
CA MET A 222 -9.70 -4.07 0.96
C MET A 222 -9.12 -4.47 -0.40
N THR A 223 -8.83 -3.50 -1.25
CA THR A 223 -8.09 -3.73 -2.48
C THR A 223 -6.63 -4.02 -2.16
N MET A 224 -6.11 -5.11 -2.68
CA MET A 224 -4.74 -5.55 -2.39
C MET A 224 -4.01 -6.01 -3.65
N VAL A 225 -2.73 -5.61 -3.77
CA VAL A 225 -1.79 -6.19 -4.74
C VAL A 225 -0.66 -6.81 -3.92
N VAL A 226 -0.50 -8.13 -4.03
CA VAL A 226 0.34 -8.92 -3.13
C VAL A 226 1.39 -9.68 -3.94
N VAL A 227 2.65 -9.24 -3.87
CA VAL A 227 3.79 -10.05 -4.30
C VAL A 227 4.06 -11.07 -3.20
N THR A 228 3.96 -12.35 -3.52
CA THR A 228 4.10 -13.41 -2.51
C THR A 228 4.66 -14.71 -3.10
N HIS A 229 5.19 -15.57 -2.23
CA HIS A 229 5.52 -16.96 -2.51
C HIS A 229 4.54 -17.94 -1.83
N GLU A 230 3.53 -17.41 -1.13
CA GLU A 230 2.52 -18.19 -0.40
C GLU A 230 1.42 -18.65 -1.37
N MET A 231 1.62 -19.80 -2.02
CA MET A 231 0.68 -20.32 -3.02
C MET A 231 -0.71 -20.62 -2.41
N GLY A 232 -0.75 -21.11 -1.17
CA GLY A 232 -1.98 -21.37 -0.44
C GLY A 232 -2.81 -20.09 -0.24
N PHE A 233 -2.16 -18.98 0.13
CA PHE A 233 -2.82 -17.68 0.24
C PHE A 233 -3.35 -17.20 -1.12
N ALA A 234 -2.52 -17.26 -2.18
CA ALA A 234 -2.94 -16.85 -3.51
C ALA A 234 -4.14 -17.67 -4.01
N ARG A 235 -4.15 -18.99 -3.77
CA ARG A 235 -5.24 -19.89 -4.16
C ARG A 235 -6.54 -19.61 -3.39
N GLU A 236 -6.45 -19.31 -2.09
CA GLU A 236 -7.62 -19.16 -1.21
C GLU A 236 -8.26 -17.76 -1.29
N VAL A 237 -7.46 -16.72 -1.48
CA VAL A 237 -7.88 -15.33 -1.21
C VAL A 237 -7.87 -14.45 -2.45
N ALA A 238 -6.98 -14.70 -3.42
CA ALA A 238 -6.88 -13.85 -4.58
C ALA A 238 -8.14 -13.93 -5.46
N SER A 239 -8.58 -12.80 -5.97
CA SER A 239 -9.59 -12.73 -7.04
C SER A 239 -8.98 -13.02 -8.41
N ARG A 240 -7.69 -12.68 -8.58
CA ARG A 240 -6.87 -12.90 -9.77
C ARG A 240 -5.44 -13.18 -9.39
N VAL A 241 -4.77 -14.01 -10.18
CA VAL A 241 -3.34 -14.32 -10.03
C VAL A 241 -2.61 -13.92 -11.30
N ILE A 242 -1.47 -13.28 -11.16
CA ILE A 242 -0.60 -12.84 -12.25
C ILE A 242 0.71 -13.61 -12.15
N PHE A 243 1.16 -14.17 -13.25
CA PHE A 243 2.50 -14.72 -13.40
C PHE A 243 3.40 -13.72 -14.11
N MET A 244 4.43 -13.25 -13.42
CA MET A 244 5.47 -12.38 -13.98
C MET A 244 6.75 -13.16 -14.23
N ASP A 245 7.26 -13.12 -15.45
CA ASP A 245 8.60 -13.60 -15.80
C ASP A 245 9.26 -12.65 -16.80
N GLU A 246 10.59 -12.50 -16.73
CA GLU A 246 11.41 -11.66 -17.59
C GLU A 246 10.90 -10.21 -17.79
N GLY A 247 10.28 -9.63 -16.76
CA GLY A 247 9.76 -8.26 -16.77
C GLY A 247 8.44 -8.07 -17.50
N MET A 248 7.70 -9.15 -17.77
CA MET A 248 6.39 -9.16 -18.45
C MET A 248 5.38 -9.96 -17.65
N ILE A 249 4.09 -9.65 -17.82
CA ILE A 249 3.01 -10.54 -17.42
C ILE A 249 2.89 -11.62 -18.50
N LYS A 250 3.10 -12.87 -18.12
CA LYS A 250 3.00 -14.03 -19.01
C LYS A 250 1.61 -14.65 -18.98
N GLU A 251 0.97 -14.67 -17.82
CA GLU A 251 -0.39 -15.16 -17.65
C GLU A 251 -1.10 -14.40 -16.52
N GLU A 252 -2.40 -14.21 -16.70
CA GLU A 252 -3.33 -13.68 -15.71
C GLU A 252 -4.61 -14.51 -15.77
N ALA A 253 -5.04 -15.07 -14.63
CA ALA A 253 -6.24 -15.88 -14.55
C ALA A 253 -6.83 -15.87 -13.11
N PRO A 254 -8.11 -16.27 -12.93
CA PRO A 254 -8.61 -16.65 -11.62
C PRO A 254 -7.80 -17.79 -11.00
N PRO A 255 -7.74 -17.91 -9.64
CA PRO A 255 -6.90 -18.89 -8.98
C PRO A 255 -7.10 -20.34 -9.47
N GLU A 256 -8.34 -20.78 -9.63
CA GLU A 256 -8.66 -22.14 -10.09
C GLU A 256 -8.03 -22.42 -11.46
N GLU A 257 -8.24 -21.55 -12.45
CA GLU A 257 -7.68 -21.68 -13.78
C GLU A 257 -6.15 -21.61 -13.76
N PHE A 258 -5.60 -20.65 -12.98
CA PHE A 258 -4.17 -20.41 -12.88
C PHE A 258 -3.39 -21.64 -12.34
N PHE A 259 -3.91 -22.28 -11.29
CA PHE A 259 -3.21 -23.39 -10.64
C PHE A 259 -3.56 -24.76 -11.21
N GLU A 260 -4.78 -24.97 -11.74
CA GLU A 260 -5.25 -26.26 -12.24
C GLU A 260 -5.02 -26.41 -13.75
N HIS A 261 -5.11 -25.30 -14.49
CA HIS A 261 -5.08 -25.28 -15.95
C HIS A 261 -4.17 -24.17 -16.52
N PRO A 262 -2.89 -24.09 -16.08
CA PRO A 262 -1.96 -23.07 -16.56
C PRO A 262 -1.72 -23.22 -18.07
N LYS A 263 -1.76 -22.10 -18.80
CA LYS A 263 -1.62 -22.09 -20.27
C LYS A 263 -0.18 -21.80 -20.71
N ASP A 264 0.48 -20.86 -20.01
CA ASP A 264 1.86 -20.47 -20.33
C ASP A 264 2.85 -21.58 -19.96
N PRO A 265 3.73 -22.03 -20.87
CA PRO A 265 4.69 -23.10 -20.59
C PRO A 265 5.67 -22.78 -19.44
N ARG A 266 6.04 -21.50 -19.26
CA ARG A 266 6.90 -21.07 -18.17
C ARG A 266 6.19 -21.10 -16.83
N LEU A 267 4.88 -20.78 -16.80
CA LEU A 267 4.06 -20.95 -15.62
C LEU A 267 3.94 -22.43 -15.25
N GLN A 268 3.71 -23.32 -16.24
CA GLN A 268 3.65 -24.77 -16.00
C GLN A 268 4.97 -25.28 -15.38
N GLU A 269 6.11 -24.88 -15.95
CA GLU A 269 7.42 -25.23 -15.42
C GLU A 269 7.63 -24.66 -14.01
N PHE A 270 7.21 -23.42 -13.75
CA PHE A 270 7.32 -22.78 -12.44
C PHE A 270 6.49 -23.52 -11.38
N LEU A 271 5.22 -23.80 -11.67
CA LEU A 271 4.34 -24.52 -10.75
C LEU A 271 4.81 -25.95 -10.49
N SER A 272 5.30 -26.68 -11.48
CA SER A 272 5.83 -28.05 -11.29
C SER A 272 7.04 -28.16 -10.37
N LYS A 273 7.73 -27.04 -10.11
CA LYS A 273 8.88 -26.99 -9.18
C LYS A 273 8.49 -26.64 -7.74
N ILE A 274 7.28 -26.12 -7.54
CA ILE A 274 6.85 -25.55 -6.26
C ILE A 274 5.72 -26.38 -5.63
N LEU A 275 4.85 -26.94 -6.45
CA LEU A 275 3.74 -27.83 -6.06
C LEU A 275 4.14 -29.30 -6.23
#